data_66acd27f958ba8ae78b56be94bf4d06e
#
_entry.id   66acd27f958ba8ae78b56be94bf4d06e
#
_cell.length_a   1.000
_cell.length_b   1.000
_cell.length_c   1.000
_cell.angle_alpha   90.00
_cell.angle_beta   90.00
_cell.angle_gamma   90.00
#
_symmetry.space_group_name_H-M   'P 1'
#
loop_
_entity.id
_entity.type
_entity.pdbx_description
1 polymer ?
#
loop_
_entity_poly.entity_id
_entity_poly.type
_entity_poly.pdbx_seq_one_letter_code
_entity_poly.pdbx_strand_id
1 'polypeptide(L)'
;MDKIGVVTITYNSANVLSPFLDCIYKQTYNNFILYVIDNSSSDETISILNEVQDSRFVLIQNNINYGVAKANNQGVKRAIKDDCHQILIINNDVEFEDSLFEKLIKTQNTYNCSLVAPKIMFFDQPDCIWYAGSWFNKRKGYLPLHRGMNAVDNKQFNK
;
A
#
# COMPACT_ATOMS: atom_id res chain seq x y z
N MET A 1 -16.76 -1.23 -12.46
CA MET A 1 -15.39 -0.89 -11.99
C MET A 1 -15.14 -1.72 -10.74
N ASP A 2 -14.00 -2.38 -10.66
CA ASP A 2 -13.65 -3.24 -9.52
C ASP A 2 -13.45 -2.42 -8.25
N LYS A 3 -14.02 -2.86 -7.14
CA LYS A 3 -13.83 -2.21 -5.85
C LYS A 3 -12.48 -2.62 -5.27
N ILE A 4 -11.67 -1.64 -4.87
CA ILE A 4 -10.35 -1.87 -4.26
C ILE A 4 -10.48 -1.82 -2.74
N GLY A 5 -10.00 -2.87 -2.05
CA GLY A 5 -9.73 -2.83 -0.62
C GLY A 5 -8.28 -2.38 -0.39
N VAL A 6 -8.09 -1.14 0.04
CA VAL A 6 -6.77 -0.61 0.39
C VAL A 6 -6.50 -0.95 1.84
N VAL A 7 -5.46 -1.72 2.11
CA VAL A 7 -5.12 -2.21 3.45
C VAL A 7 -3.79 -1.62 3.89
N THR A 8 -3.78 -0.94 5.01
CA THR A 8 -2.57 -0.42 5.64
C THR A 8 -2.58 -0.71 7.15
N ILE A 9 -1.38 -0.73 7.73
CA ILE A 9 -1.19 -0.99 9.16
C ILE A 9 -0.58 0.25 9.79
N THR A 10 -1.03 0.62 10.97
CA THR A 10 -0.42 1.66 11.79
C THR A 10 0.14 1.07 13.09
N TYR A 11 1.27 1.58 13.52
CA TYR A 11 1.86 1.37 14.84
C TYR A 11 2.77 2.55 15.17
N ASN A 12 2.31 3.48 16.01
CA ASN A 12 3.00 4.72 16.34
C ASN A 12 3.40 5.50 15.07
N SER A 13 2.42 5.77 14.21
CA SER A 13 2.61 6.31 12.86
C SER A 13 2.21 7.79 12.74
N ALA A 14 1.96 8.50 13.83
CA ALA A 14 1.42 9.87 13.82
C ALA A 14 2.16 10.82 12.86
N ASN A 15 3.50 10.71 12.79
CA ASN A 15 4.33 11.61 12.00
C ASN A 15 4.20 11.43 10.47
N VAL A 16 3.76 10.27 10.00
CA VAL A 16 3.69 9.93 8.56
C VAL A 16 2.27 9.78 8.04
N LEU A 17 1.29 9.74 8.95
CA LEU A 17 -0.07 9.36 8.63
C LEU A 17 -0.82 10.42 7.80
N SER A 18 -0.67 11.72 8.13
CA SER A 18 -1.38 12.79 7.43
C SER A 18 -1.00 12.90 5.95
N PRO A 19 0.29 12.93 5.55
CA PRO A 19 0.67 12.91 4.13
C PRO A 19 0.17 11.66 3.39
N PHE A 20 0.20 10.50 4.04
CA PHE A 20 -0.33 9.27 3.47
C PHE A 20 -1.84 9.35 3.20
N LEU A 21 -2.64 9.81 4.17
CA LEU A 21 -4.08 9.99 4.01
C LEU A 21 -4.41 10.99 2.90
N ASP A 22 -3.62 12.05 2.78
CA ASP A 22 -3.74 13.02 1.68
C ASP A 22 -3.55 12.34 0.32
N CYS A 23 -2.53 11.50 0.16
CA CYS A 23 -2.31 10.74 -1.08
C CYS A 23 -3.48 9.78 -1.38
N ILE A 24 -4.04 9.14 -0.36
CA ILE A 24 -5.20 8.23 -0.50
C ILE A 24 -6.43 9.00 -1.01
N TYR A 25 -6.77 10.13 -0.38
CA TYR A 25 -8.01 10.84 -0.71
C TYR A 25 -7.94 11.69 -1.98
N LYS A 26 -6.73 11.96 -2.49
CA LYS A 26 -6.52 12.59 -3.79
C LYS A 26 -6.61 11.62 -4.97
N GLN A 27 -6.74 10.31 -4.73
CA GLN A 27 -6.79 9.34 -5.82
C GLN A 27 -7.94 9.61 -6.79
N THR A 28 -7.64 9.60 -8.10
CA THR A 28 -8.64 9.77 -9.18
C THR A 28 -9.60 8.60 -9.27
N TYR A 29 -9.18 7.41 -8.86
CA TYR A 29 -10.03 6.23 -8.78
C TYR A 29 -10.77 6.19 -7.45
N ASN A 30 -12.09 6.45 -7.47
CA ASN A 30 -12.89 6.64 -6.26
C ASN A 30 -13.56 5.37 -5.70
N ASN A 31 -13.57 4.25 -6.45
CA ASN A 31 -14.23 3.01 -6.00
C ASN A 31 -13.31 2.16 -5.12
N PHE A 32 -12.98 2.67 -3.92
CA PHE A 32 -12.16 1.97 -2.95
C PHE A 32 -12.70 2.12 -1.52
N ILE A 33 -12.24 1.25 -0.62
CA ILE A 33 -12.37 1.39 0.83
C ILE A 33 -10.98 1.29 1.43
N LEU A 34 -10.64 2.23 2.32
CA LEU A 34 -9.40 2.23 3.10
C LEU A 34 -9.63 1.50 4.42
N TYR A 35 -8.94 0.40 4.62
CA TYR A 35 -8.88 -0.34 5.88
C TYR A 35 -7.56 -0.03 6.59
N VAL A 36 -7.65 0.67 7.71
CA VAL A 36 -6.50 0.93 8.58
C VAL A 36 -6.56 -0.01 9.77
N ILE A 37 -5.52 -0.80 9.95
CA ILE A 37 -5.41 -1.73 11.07
C ILE A 37 -4.39 -1.18 12.05
N ASP A 38 -4.87 -0.61 13.14
CA ASP A 38 -3.99 -0.12 14.18
C ASP A 38 -3.54 -1.24 15.11
N ASN A 39 -2.23 -1.40 15.22
CA ASN A 39 -1.60 -2.44 16.03
C ASN A 39 -1.29 -1.99 17.47
N SER A 40 -2.23 -1.32 18.12
CA SER A 40 -2.09 -0.82 19.50
C SER A 40 -1.09 0.33 19.60
N SER A 41 -1.29 1.39 18.81
CA SER A 41 -0.52 2.62 18.90
C SER A 41 -0.72 3.31 20.27
N SER A 42 0.32 3.93 20.76
CA SER A 42 0.33 4.69 22.03
C SER A 42 0.63 6.18 21.84
N ASP A 43 0.89 6.61 20.61
CA ASP A 43 1.06 7.99 20.20
C ASP A 43 -0.27 8.62 19.70
N GLU A 44 -0.20 9.74 19.00
CA GLU A 44 -1.37 10.46 18.48
C GLU A 44 -2.02 9.76 17.25
N THR A 45 -1.52 8.61 16.81
CA THR A 45 -2.05 7.89 15.64
C THR A 45 -3.56 7.69 15.70
N ILE A 46 -4.08 7.22 16.83
CA ILE A 46 -5.52 6.97 17.01
C ILE A 46 -6.33 8.25 16.98
N SER A 47 -5.80 9.33 17.55
CA SER A 47 -6.48 10.64 17.52
C SER A 47 -6.65 11.12 16.08
N ILE A 48 -5.60 11.05 15.27
CA ILE A 48 -5.64 11.42 13.84
C ILE A 48 -6.64 10.53 13.06
N LEU A 49 -6.63 9.22 13.30
CA LEU A 49 -7.53 8.29 12.61
C LEU A 49 -9.01 8.50 12.97
N ASN A 50 -9.30 8.91 14.20
CA ASN A 50 -10.67 9.21 14.64
C ASN A 50 -11.24 10.52 14.05
N GLU A 51 -10.40 11.40 13.54
CA GLU A 51 -10.81 12.63 12.87
C GLU A 51 -11.21 12.42 11.40
N VAL A 52 -10.89 11.26 10.82
CA VAL A 52 -11.21 10.94 9.43
C VAL A 52 -12.72 10.81 9.23
N GLN A 53 -13.30 11.73 8.44
CA GLN A 53 -14.73 11.77 8.11
C GLN A 53 -14.95 11.41 6.62
N ASP A 54 -14.62 10.18 6.24
CA ASP A 54 -14.85 9.67 4.90
C ASP A 54 -15.57 8.32 4.97
N SER A 55 -16.65 8.17 4.22
CA SER A 55 -17.45 6.93 4.20
C SER A 55 -16.69 5.71 3.66
N ARG A 56 -15.56 5.95 3.01
CA ARG A 56 -14.66 4.91 2.50
C ARG A 56 -13.61 4.46 3.53
N PHE A 57 -13.69 4.94 4.78
CA PHE A 57 -12.71 4.65 5.82
C PHE A 57 -13.23 3.61 6.83
N VAL A 58 -12.41 2.62 7.13
CA VAL A 58 -12.70 1.59 8.13
C VAL A 58 -11.48 1.42 9.05
N LEU A 59 -11.63 1.74 10.34
CA LEU A 59 -10.60 1.52 11.35
C LEU A 59 -10.84 0.21 12.10
N ILE A 60 -9.78 -0.59 12.21
CA ILE A 60 -9.74 -1.81 13.04
C ILE A 60 -8.64 -1.63 14.08
N GLN A 61 -9.02 -1.52 15.35
CA GLN A 61 -8.08 -1.33 16.45
C GLN A 61 -7.79 -2.65 17.13
N ASN A 62 -6.53 -3.01 17.25
CA ASN A 62 -6.05 -4.15 18.01
C ASN A 62 -5.65 -3.73 19.43
N ASN A 63 -5.90 -4.58 20.41
CA ASN A 63 -5.51 -4.34 21.80
C ASN A 63 -4.01 -4.60 22.06
N ILE A 64 -3.34 -5.28 21.14
CA ILE A 64 -1.89 -5.57 21.18
C ILE A 64 -1.34 -5.55 19.77
N ASN A 65 -0.04 -5.36 19.64
CA ASN A 65 0.65 -5.47 18.35
C ASN A 65 0.76 -6.94 17.92
N TYR A 66 -0.04 -7.33 16.93
CA TYR A 66 -0.04 -8.70 16.36
C TYR A 66 1.02 -8.91 15.28
N GLY A 67 1.81 -7.88 14.94
CA GLY A 67 2.77 -7.90 13.83
C GLY A 67 2.10 -7.73 12.46
N VAL A 68 2.94 -7.45 11.47
CA VAL A 68 2.54 -7.04 10.12
C VAL A 68 1.66 -8.08 9.43
N ALA A 69 2.07 -9.35 9.46
CA ALA A 69 1.37 -10.41 8.71
C ALA A 69 -0.08 -10.62 9.20
N LYS A 70 -0.28 -10.66 10.54
CA LYS A 70 -1.61 -10.87 11.11
C LYS A 70 -2.51 -9.65 10.89
N ALA A 71 -1.98 -8.44 11.05
CA ALA A 71 -2.74 -7.21 10.82
C ALA A 71 -3.15 -7.05 9.36
N ASN A 72 -2.24 -7.29 8.39
CA ASN A 72 -2.61 -7.32 6.97
C ASN A 72 -3.72 -8.34 6.70
N ASN A 73 -3.63 -9.54 7.26
CA ASN A 73 -4.67 -10.56 7.08
C ASN A 73 -6.03 -10.15 7.66
N GLN A 74 -6.07 -9.34 8.73
CA GLN A 74 -7.33 -8.78 9.24
C GLN A 74 -7.97 -7.84 8.23
N GLY A 75 -7.19 -6.90 7.69
CA GLY A 75 -7.66 -5.94 6.66
C GLY A 75 -8.10 -6.66 5.38
N VAL A 76 -7.30 -7.60 4.88
CA VAL A 76 -7.63 -8.39 3.67
C VAL A 76 -8.94 -9.18 3.87
N LYS A 77 -9.09 -9.86 5.00
CA LYS A 77 -10.33 -10.60 5.31
C LYS A 77 -11.55 -9.68 5.37
N ARG A 78 -11.39 -8.48 5.94
CA ARG A 78 -12.46 -7.50 5.99
C ARG A 78 -12.81 -6.98 4.60
N ALA A 79 -11.82 -6.64 3.77
CA ALA A 79 -12.02 -6.18 2.41
C ALA A 79 -12.74 -7.22 1.53
N ILE A 80 -12.36 -8.51 1.65
CA ILE A 80 -13.05 -9.61 0.96
C ILE A 80 -14.52 -9.73 1.42
N LYS A 81 -14.78 -9.59 2.72
CA LYS A 81 -16.15 -9.64 3.26
C LYS A 81 -17.02 -8.47 2.77
N ASP A 82 -16.40 -7.33 2.48
CA ASP A 82 -17.06 -6.13 1.99
C ASP A 82 -17.07 -6.07 0.43
N ASP A 83 -16.91 -7.24 -0.23
CA ASP A 83 -16.94 -7.43 -1.69
C ASP A 83 -15.92 -6.59 -2.46
N CYS A 84 -14.72 -6.41 -1.90
CA CYS A 84 -13.61 -5.84 -2.66
C CYS A 84 -12.99 -6.91 -3.57
N HIS A 85 -12.93 -6.63 -4.88
CA HIS A 85 -12.42 -7.56 -5.89
C HIS A 85 -10.91 -7.49 -6.06
N GLN A 86 -10.33 -6.35 -5.72
CA GLN A 86 -8.89 -6.08 -5.75
C GLN A 86 -8.42 -5.69 -4.36
N ILE A 87 -7.22 -6.14 -3.98
CA ILE A 87 -6.63 -5.80 -2.69
C ILE A 87 -5.29 -5.09 -2.94
N LEU A 88 -5.18 -3.89 -2.42
CA LEU A 88 -3.92 -3.15 -2.37
C LEU A 88 -3.39 -3.17 -0.93
N ILE A 89 -2.24 -3.81 -0.71
CA ILE A 89 -1.52 -3.73 0.56
C ILE A 89 -0.44 -2.66 0.40
N ILE A 90 -0.48 -1.64 1.25
CA ILE A 90 0.39 -0.47 1.15
C ILE A 90 0.84 -0.02 2.55
N ASN A 91 2.09 0.36 2.70
CA ASN A 91 2.59 0.96 3.93
C ASN A 91 2.08 2.40 4.08
N ASN A 92 2.01 2.90 5.29
CA ASN A 92 1.56 4.26 5.60
C ASN A 92 2.68 5.32 5.63
N ASP A 93 3.90 4.93 5.28
CA ASP A 93 5.09 5.78 5.19
C ASP A 93 5.55 6.03 3.76
N VAL A 94 4.62 6.00 2.81
CA VAL A 94 4.87 6.22 1.38
C VAL A 94 4.03 7.36 0.85
N GLU A 95 4.58 8.09 -0.12
CA GLU A 95 3.88 9.08 -0.92
C GLU A 95 3.76 8.60 -2.37
N PHE A 96 2.65 8.94 -3.02
CA PHE A 96 2.37 8.49 -4.37
C PHE A 96 1.43 9.44 -5.11
N GLU A 97 1.45 9.35 -6.44
CA GLU A 97 0.66 10.20 -7.31
C GLU A 97 -0.85 9.90 -7.27
N ASP A 98 -1.66 10.89 -7.60
CA ASP A 98 -3.12 10.82 -7.56
C ASP A 98 -3.72 9.75 -8.50
N SER A 99 -2.96 9.26 -9.47
CA SER A 99 -3.37 8.26 -10.46
C SER A 99 -2.85 6.84 -10.18
N LEU A 100 -2.26 6.58 -9.02
CA LEU A 100 -1.66 5.27 -8.71
C LEU A 100 -2.67 4.12 -8.83
N PHE A 101 -3.85 4.24 -8.22
CA PHE A 101 -4.84 3.16 -8.21
C PHE A 101 -5.32 2.83 -9.62
N GLU A 102 -5.60 3.86 -10.41
CA GLU A 102 -6.00 3.70 -11.82
C GLU A 102 -4.92 3.01 -12.63
N LYS A 103 -3.66 3.41 -12.46
CA LYS A 103 -2.52 2.80 -13.17
C LYS A 103 -2.31 1.35 -12.80
N LEU A 104 -2.46 0.98 -11.52
CA LEU A 104 -2.35 -0.41 -11.07
C LEU A 104 -3.44 -1.27 -11.71
N ILE A 105 -4.71 -0.85 -11.66
CA ILE A 105 -5.83 -1.57 -12.29
C ILE A 105 -5.63 -1.69 -13.80
N LYS A 106 -5.26 -0.60 -14.46
CA LYS A 106 -5.01 -0.61 -15.90
C LYS A 106 -3.89 -1.58 -16.28
N THR A 107 -2.79 -1.57 -15.54
CA THR A 107 -1.66 -2.48 -15.76
C THR A 107 -2.07 -3.94 -15.57
N GLN A 108 -2.77 -4.25 -14.49
CA GLN A 108 -3.29 -5.58 -14.22
C GLN A 108 -4.16 -6.11 -15.36
N ASN A 109 -5.09 -5.29 -15.83
CA ASN A 109 -5.98 -5.64 -16.94
C ASN A 109 -5.23 -5.79 -18.27
N THR A 110 -4.28 -4.88 -18.56
CA THR A 110 -3.50 -4.90 -19.80
C THR A 110 -2.65 -6.16 -19.92
N TYR A 111 -2.02 -6.58 -18.84
CA TYR A 111 -1.12 -7.74 -18.82
C TYR A 111 -1.79 -9.03 -18.33
N ASN A 112 -3.07 -8.97 -17.99
CA ASN A 112 -3.84 -10.09 -17.42
C ASN A 112 -3.08 -10.80 -16.29
N CYS A 113 -2.54 -10.02 -15.36
CA CYS A 113 -1.72 -10.52 -14.26
C CYS A 113 -2.48 -10.44 -12.93
N SER A 114 -2.25 -11.42 -12.04
CA SER A 114 -2.89 -11.49 -10.73
C SER A 114 -2.20 -10.62 -9.67
N LEU A 115 -0.99 -10.13 -9.94
CA LEU A 115 -0.21 -9.32 -9.02
C LEU A 115 0.52 -8.21 -9.79
N VAL A 116 0.42 -7.00 -9.29
CA VAL A 116 1.12 -5.83 -9.81
C VAL A 116 1.72 -5.03 -8.66
N ALA A 117 2.88 -4.46 -8.87
CA ALA A 117 3.50 -3.53 -7.93
C ALA A 117 4.07 -2.33 -8.71
N PRO A 118 4.00 -1.12 -8.16
CA PRO A 118 4.62 0.04 -8.79
C PRO A 118 6.14 -0.03 -8.70
N LYS A 119 6.82 0.75 -9.52
CA LYS A 119 8.21 1.11 -9.28
C LYS A 119 8.24 2.05 -8.07
N ILE A 120 9.16 1.79 -7.13
CA ILE A 120 9.30 2.57 -5.90
C ILE A 120 10.67 3.25 -5.91
N MET A 121 10.69 4.53 -5.59
CA MET A 121 11.89 5.34 -5.50
C MET A 121 12.28 5.55 -4.03
N PHE A 122 13.54 5.86 -3.76
CA PHE A 122 13.91 6.36 -2.43
C PHE A 122 13.34 7.75 -2.21
N PHE A 123 12.81 8.01 -1.01
CA PHE A 123 12.20 9.29 -0.67
C PHE A 123 13.21 10.45 -0.74
N ASP A 124 14.38 10.27 -0.10
CA ASP A 124 15.44 11.28 -0.07
C ASP A 124 16.26 11.38 -1.38
N GLN A 125 16.06 10.43 -2.30
CA GLN A 125 16.75 10.36 -3.59
C GLN A 125 15.76 9.97 -4.69
N PRO A 126 14.90 10.90 -5.15
CA PRO A 126 13.76 10.59 -6.03
C PRO A 126 14.16 10.06 -7.41
N ASP A 127 15.41 10.22 -7.83
CA ASP A 127 15.95 9.65 -9.06
C ASP A 127 16.57 8.26 -8.86
N CYS A 128 16.61 7.76 -7.62
CA CYS A 128 17.20 6.47 -7.27
C CYS A 128 16.11 5.43 -7.00
N ILE A 129 16.21 4.29 -7.65
CA ILE A 129 15.24 3.20 -7.54
C ILE A 129 15.47 2.43 -6.23
N TRP A 130 14.41 2.27 -5.43
CA TRP A 130 14.36 1.31 -4.35
C TRP A 130 13.87 -0.06 -4.85
N TYR A 131 12.84 -0.09 -5.71
CA TYR A 131 12.25 -1.32 -6.23
C TYR A 131 11.67 -1.13 -7.63
N ALA A 132 12.03 -2.00 -8.56
CA ALA A 132 11.45 -2.06 -9.91
C ALA A 132 11.07 -3.50 -10.31
N GLY A 133 10.50 -4.23 -9.36
CA GLY A 133 10.16 -5.63 -9.52
C GLY A 133 11.17 -6.57 -8.86
N SER A 134 10.86 -7.86 -8.86
CA SER A 134 11.73 -8.88 -8.30
C SER A 134 11.58 -10.20 -9.08
N TRP A 135 12.58 -11.06 -8.91
CA TRP A 135 12.53 -12.45 -9.33
C TRP A 135 13.01 -13.36 -8.22
N PHE A 136 12.54 -14.60 -8.24
CA PHE A 136 12.95 -15.58 -7.25
C PHE A 136 14.15 -16.40 -7.78
N ASN A 137 15.22 -16.41 -7.01
CA ASN A 137 16.40 -17.19 -7.35
C ASN A 137 16.27 -18.63 -6.81
N LYS A 138 15.99 -19.59 -7.70
CA LYS A 138 15.85 -21.02 -7.36
C LYS A 138 17.11 -21.60 -6.68
N ARG A 139 18.31 -21.19 -7.14
CA ARG A 139 19.58 -21.67 -6.58
C ARG A 139 19.88 -21.16 -5.17
N LYS A 140 19.19 -20.09 -4.75
CA LYS A 140 19.31 -19.47 -3.42
C LYS A 140 18.05 -19.69 -2.57
N GLY A 141 17.35 -20.81 -2.75
CA GLY A 141 16.16 -21.13 -1.93
C GLY A 141 14.97 -20.20 -2.19
N TYR A 142 14.79 -19.74 -3.44
CA TYR A 142 13.71 -18.82 -3.82
C TYR A 142 13.77 -17.45 -3.13
N LEU A 143 14.95 -16.99 -2.70
CA LEU A 143 15.10 -15.64 -2.18
C LEU A 143 14.70 -14.60 -3.26
N PRO A 144 13.88 -13.61 -2.92
CA PRO A 144 13.56 -12.51 -3.82
C PRO A 144 14.79 -11.64 -4.04
N LEU A 145 15.05 -11.29 -5.29
CA LEU A 145 16.09 -10.33 -5.65
C LEU A 145 15.41 -9.08 -6.22
N HIS A 146 15.64 -7.94 -5.60
CA HIS A 146 15.12 -6.66 -6.06
C HIS A 146 15.79 -6.25 -7.36
N ARG A 147 14.97 -5.82 -8.31
CA ARG A 147 15.40 -5.25 -9.59
C ARG A 147 15.66 -3.75 -9.40
N GLY A 148 16.78 -3.27 -9.93
CA GLY A 148 17.09 -1.84 -10.00
C GLY A 148 17.47 -1.17 -8.69
N MET A 149 17.53 -1.87 -7.57
CA MET A 149 17.86 -1.26 -6.27
C MET A 149 19.19 -0.49 -6.33
N ASN A 150 19.18 0.76 -5.86
CA ASN A 150 20.28 1.73 -5.88
C ASN A 150 20.72 2.18 -7.30
N ALA A 151 19.96 1.85 -8.35
CA ALA A 151 20.24 2.37 -9.69
C ALA A 151 19.52 3.71 -9.93
N VAL A 152 20.16 4.60 -10.67
CA VAL A 152 19.49 5.81 -11.21
C VAL A 152 18.41 5.39 -12.20
N ASP A 153 17.24 6.01 -12.13
CA ASP A 153 16.12 5.73 -13.02
C ASP A 153 16.29 6.41 -14.38
N ASN A 154 16.82 5.69 -15.35
CA ASN A 154 16.90 6.07 -16.74
C ASN A 154 15.72 5.51 -17.57
N LYS A 155 14.59 5.21 -16.94
CA LYS A 155 13.39 4.58 -17.53
C LYS A 155 13.63 3.15 -18.06
N GLN A 156 14.73 2.51 -17.67
CA GLN A 156 15.16 1.19 -18.13
C GLN A 156 14.20 0.06 -17.71
N PHE A 157 13.29 0.33 -16.79
CA PHE A 157 12.25 -0.60 -16.32
C PHE A 157 10.83 -0.17 -16.69
N ASN A 158 10.66 0.85 -17.49
CA ASN A 158 9.37 1.27 -18.02
C ASN A 158 9.06 0.45 -19.28
N LYS A 159 8.43 -0.71 -19.10
CA LYS A 159 7.98 -1.56 -20.23
C LYS A 159 6.51 -1.81 -20.10
#